data_9ac6faf8003710701e2c4be2e7996fe5
#
_entry.id   9ac6faf8003710701e2c4be2e7996fe5
#
_cell.length_a   1.000
_cell.length_b   1.000
_cell.length_c   1.000
_cell.angle_alpha   90.00
_cell.angle_beta   90.00
_cell.angle_gamma   90.00
#
_symmetry.space_group_name_H-M   'P 1'
#
loop_
_entity.id
_entity.type
_entity.pdbx_description
1 polymer ?
#
loop_
_entity_poly.entity_id
_entity_poly.type
_entity_poly.pdbx_seq_one_letter_code
_entity_poly.pdbx_strand_id
1 'polypeptide(L)'
;MHRRPGLSARLKLTLSYAGFLAVAGALLLAVVWGFLLRYVPDSPKGLLGISPNRYLLVHTFAPAAAVAMVFLLVFGLLGGWLLAGRMLAPLTQITDAARMAENGSLSHRIRMKGRQDEFRELSDAFDSMLRQLESHVAEQQRFAANASHELRTPLAISRALLDVARKDPSRDRGELIERLHAVNTRAIDLTEALLLLSRGDRGNFTRESVDLSLIAEEAAETLLPLAEQRRITLDVTGGAARTSGSAELLMQMVTNLVQNAIVHSLPAGGTVTVHTETHGDTSVLRVENAGRRLPPELVPTLTEPFRRGTERVRTDEHAGVGLGLAIVHSIVRAHDGTLDLVPRPAGGLLVTARLPGTP
;
A
#
# COMPACT_ATOMS: atom_id res chain seq x y z
N MET A 1 -20.36 -13.67 -17.41
CA MET A 1 -20.74 -15.05 -17.00
C MET A 1 -21.75 -14.96 -15.88
N HIS A 2 -23.06 -15.18 -16.14
CA HIS A 2 -24.10 -15.24 -15.10
C HIS A 2 -23.96 -16.58 -14.36
N ARG A 3 -23.41 -16.54 -13.16
CA ARG A 3 -23.46 -17.70 -12.25
C ARG A 3 -24.92 -17.89 -11.80
N ARG A 4 -25.48 -19.10 -11.99
CA ARG A 4 -26.80 -19.46 -11.46
C ARG A 4 -26.81 -19.25 -9.95
N PRO A 5 -27.82 -18.59 -9.37
CA PRO A 5 -27.90 -18.41 -7.93
C PRO A 5 -27.99 -19.77 -7.24
N GLY A 6 -26.96 -20.16 -6.51
CA GLY A 6 -26.98 -21.34 -5.64
C GLY A 6 -27.79 -21.08 -4.37
N LEU A 7 -28.16 -22.16 -3.66
CA LEU A 7 -28.80 -22.06 -2.34
C LEU A 7 -27.95 -21.19 -1.41
N SER A 8 -28.57 -20.23 -0.71
CA SER A 8 -27.87 -19.36 0.24
C SER A 8 -27.17 -20.17 1.34
N ALA A 9 -26.00 -19.70 1.80
CA ALA A 9 -25.25 -20.36 2.88
C ALA A 9 -26.11 -20.57 4.13
N ARG A 10 -26.98 -19.61 4.44
CA ARG A 10 -27.95 -19.70 5.54
C ARG A 10 -28.91 -20.89 5.37
N LEU A 11 -29.46 -21.08 4.17
CA LEU A 11 -30.36 -22.20 3.90
C LEU A 11 -29.63 -23.55 3.95
N LYS A 12 -28.38 -23.62 3.42
CA LYS A 12 -27.59 -24.85 3.50
C LYS A 12 -27.28 -25.25 4.94
N LEU A 13 -26.87 -24.31 5.79
CA LEU A 13 -26.65 -24.55 7.22
C LEU A 13 -27.93 -24.98 7.93
N THR A 14 -29.06 -24.31 7.69
CA THR A 14 -30.34 -24.66 8.28
C THR A 14 -30.74 -26.09 7.93
N LEU A 15 -30.65 -26.47 6.64
CA LEU A 15 -30.95 -27.83 6.19
C LEU A 15 -29.98 -28.87 6.78
N SER A 16 -28.70 -28.55 6.91
CA SER A 16 -27.70 -29.42 7.53
C SER A 16 -28.02 -29.69 9.00
N TYR A 17 -28.35 -28.65 9.79
CA TYR A 17 -28.72 -28.81 11.20
C TYR A 17 -30.03 -29.60 11.35
N ALA A 18 -31.03 -29.28 10.57
CA ALA A 18 -32.32 -30.00 10.59
C ALA A 18 -32.12 -31.46 10.19
N GLY A 19 -31.33 -31.72 9.15
CA GLY A 19 -30.98 -33.08 8.70
C GLY A 19 -30.23 -33.86 9.77
N PHE A 20 -29.23 -33.24 10.42
CA PHE A 20 -28.47 -33.87 11.51
C PHE A 20 -29.39 -34.24 12.70
N LEU A 21 -30.25 -33.33 13.12
CA LEU A 21 -31.24 -33.58 14.20
C LEU A 21 -32.25 -34.69 13.81
N ALA A 22 -32.71 -34.71 12.55
CA ALA A 22 -33.59 -35.74 12.07
C ALA A 22 -32.94 -37.13 12.07
N VAL A 23 -31.69 -37.22 11.59
CA VAL A 23 -30.92 -38.48 11.58
C VAL A 23 -30.65 -38.95 13.02
N ALA A 24 -30.19 -38.04 13.91
CA ALA A 24 -29.96 -38.38 15.30
C ALA A 24 -31.24 -38.84 16.01
N GLY A 25 -32.35 -38.16 15.76
CA GLY A 25 -33.67 -38.54 16.27
C GLY A 25 -34.14 -39.91 15.76
N ALA A 26 -33.97 -40.18 14.44
CA ALA A 26 -34.31 -41.44 13.84
C ALA A 26 -33.48 -42.61 14.40
N LEU A 27 -32.15 -42.39 14.60
CA LEU A 27 -31.28 -43.39 15.22
C LEU A 27 -31.69 -43.69 16.69
N LEU A 28 -31.97 -42.66 17.47
CA LEU A 28 -32.44 -42.81 18.83
C LEU A 28 -33.76 -43.58 18.91
N LEU A 29 -34.73 -43.24 18.05
CA LEU A 29 -35.99 -43.95 17.96
C LEU A 29 -35.81 -45.42 17.51
N ALA A 30 -34.89 -45.68 16.57
CA ALA A 30 -34.59 -47.03 16.11
C ALA A 30 -33.94 -47.87 17.25
N VAL A 31 -33.07 -47.30 18.07
CA VAL A 31 -32.50 -47.98 19.23
C VAL A 31 -33.59 -48.31 20.29
N VAL A 32 -34.43 -47.32 20.60
CA VAL A 32 -35.56 -47.53 21.54
C VAL A 32 -36.53 -48.59 21.01
N TRP A 33 -36.85 -48.52 19.71
CA TRP A 33 -37.70 -49.48 19.06
C TRP A 33 -37.10 -50.91 19.10
N GLY A 34 -35.81 -51.04 18.75
CA GLY A 34 -35.12 -52.35 18.82
C GLY A 34 -35.08 -52.93 20.23
N PHE A 35 -34.85 -52.04 21.25
CA PHE A 35 -34.93 -52.46 22.65
C PHE A 35 -36.34 -52.94 23.04
N LEU A 36 -37.38 -52.18 22.69
CA LEU A 36 -38.76 -52.52 22.98
C LEU A 36 -39.18 -53.84 22.31
N LEU A 37 -38.79 -54.07 21.05
CA LEU A 37 -39.06 -55.30 20.35
C LEU A 37 -38.39 -56.54 20.95
N ARG A 38 -37.20 -56.35 21.59
CA ARG A 38 -36.40 -57.42 22.19
C ARG A 38 -36.96 -57.85 23.57
N TYR A 39 -37.52 -56.90 24.36
CA TYR A 39 -37.90 -57.16 25.72
C TYR A 39 -39.41 -57.37 25.95
N VAL A 40 -40.27 -57.03 24.97
CA VAL A 40 -41.72 -57.20 25.10
C VAL A 40 -42.17 -58.53 24.43
N PRO A 41 -42.74 -59.48 25.17
CA PRO A 41 -43.16 -60.79 24.65
C PRO A 41 -44.37 -60.65 23.70
N ASP A 42 -44.45 -61.58 22.77
CA ASP A 42 -45.50 -61.61 21.72
C ASP A 42 -46.86 -62.15 22.20
N SER A 43 -46.92 -62.73 23.39
CA SER A 43 -48.17 -63.30 23.93
C SER A 43 -48.43 -62.82 25.39
N PRO A 44 -49.68 -62.53 25.72
CA PRO A 44 -50.08 -62.11 27.05
C PRO A 44 -49.97 -63.33 28.02
N LYS A 45 -48.92 -63.36 28.84
CA LYS A 45 -48.81 -64.28 29.94
C LYS A 45 -49.19 -63.57 31.26
N GLY A 46 -50.46 -63.39 31.53
CA GLY A 46 -50.88 -62.78 32.78
C GLY A 46 -52.36 -63.10 33.09
N LEU A 47 -52.62 -63.54 34.32
CA LEU A 47 -53.96 -63.93 34.83
C LEU A 47 -55.01 -62.77 34.88
N LEU A 48 -54.57 -61.50 34.61
CA LEU A 48 -55.44 -60.29 34.68
C LEU A 48 -55.48 -59.46 33.40
N GLY A 49 -55.09 -59.99 32.25
CA GLY A 49 -55.34 -59.36 30.90
C GLY A 49 -54.66 -58.02 30.58
N ILE A 50 -53.81 -57.48 31.45
CA ILE A 50 -53.13 -56.19 31.26
C ILE A 50 -51.65 -56.46 31.13
N SER A 51 -51.28 -57.13 30.00
CA SER A 51 -49.84 -57.24 29.65
C SER A 51 -49.59 -56.41 28.38
N PRO A 52 -48.51 -55.63 28.35
CA PRO A 52 -48.18 -54.88 27.13
C PRO A 52 -47.96 -55.86 25.99
N ASN A 53 -48.86 -55.84 24.99
CA ASN A 53 -48.75 -56.64 23.78
C ASN A 53 -48.02 -55.85 22.74
N ARG A 54 -47.21 -56.49 21.92
CA ARG A 54 -46.45 -55.90 20.82
C ARG A 54 -47.33 -55.08 19.86
N TYR A 55 -48.56 -55.51 19.63
CA TYR A 55 -49.54 -54.79 18.81
C TYR A 55 -49.95 -53.43 19.44
N LEU A 56 -50.25 -53.40 20.76
CA LEU A 56 -50.59 -52.17 21.47
C LEU A 56 -49.40 -51.20 21.51
N LEU A 57 -48.22 -51.72 21.65
CA LEU A 57 -46.97 -50.94 21.68
C LEU A 57 -46.72 -50.28 20.34
N VAL A 58 -46.90 -50.99 19.23
CA VAL A 58 -46.74 -50.41 17.88
C VAL A 58 -47.75 -49.29 17.61
N HIS A 59 -49.04 -49.53 17.95
CA HIS A 59 -50.08 -48.54 17.73
C HIS A 59 -49.99 -47.30 18.61
N THR A 60 -49.39 -47.38 19.79
CA THR A 60 -49.20 -46.24 20.70
C THR A 60 -47.87 -45.53 20.45
N PHE A 61 -46.80 -46.27 20.18
CA PHE A 61 -45.45 -45.73 20.02
C PHE A 61 -45.22 -45.09 18.65
N ALA A 62 -45.75 -45.68 17.56
CA ALA A 62 -45.52 -45.15 16.23
C ALA A 62 -46.07 -43.72 16.01
N PRO A 63 -47.29 -43.38 16.42
CA PRO A 63 -47.78 -42.00 16.30
C PRO A 63 -47.02 -41.04 17.23
N ALA A 64 -46.66 -41.47 18.44
CA ALA A 64 -45.82 -40.64 19.34
C ALA A 64 -44.44 -40.38 18.76
N ALA A 65 -43.80 -41.38 18.16
CA ALA A 65 -42.54 -41.26 17.45
C ALA A 65 -42.62 -40.33 16.22
N ALA A 66 -43.74 -40.42 15.47
CA ALA A 66 -43.97 -39.51 14.35
C ALA A 66 -44.15 -38.05 14.81
N VAL A 67 -44.90 -37.82 15.88
CA VAL A 67 -45.05 -36.47 16.46
C VAL A 67 -43.70 -35.92 16.95
N ALA A 68 -42.91 -36.75 17.67
CA ALA A 68 -41.57 -36.37 18.12
C ALA A 68 -40.65 -36.03 16.93
N MET A 69 -40.71 -36.80 15.85
CA MET A 69 -39.91 -36.54 14.64
C MET A 69 -40.32 -35.23 13.94
N VAL A 70 -41.63 -34.96 13.83
CA VAL A 70 -42.12 -33.68 13.27
C VAL A 70 -41.67 -32.51 14.14
N PHE A 71 -41.76 -32.66 15.47
CA PHE A 71 -41.31 -31.65 16.41
C PHE A 71 -39.78 -31.37 16.25
N LEU A 72 -38.96 -32.42 16.16
CA LEU A 72 -37.53 -32.29 15.93
C LEU A 72 -37.18 -31.60 14.60
N LEU A 73 -37.92 -31.91 13.53
CA LEU A 73 -37.78 -31.27 12.22
C LEU A 73 -38.11 -29.78 12.29
N VAL A 74 -39.25 -29.42 12.87
CA VAL A 74 -39.68 -28.02 13.01
C VAL A 74 -38.69 -27.26 13.90
N PHE A 75 -38.29 -27.83 15.03
CA PHE A 75 -37.33 -27.24 15.94
C PHE A 75 -35.95 -27.07 15.26
N GLY A 76 -35.50 -28.10 14.52
CA GLY A 76 -34.24 -28.05 13.76
C GLY A 76 -34.23 -27.00 12.67
N LEU A 77 -35.35 -26.83 11.93
CA LEU A 77 -35.50 -25.81 10.90
C LEU A 77 -35.53 -24.39 11.50
N LEU A 78 -36.35 -24.18 12.53
CA LEU A 78 -36.46 -22.86 13.16
C LEU A 78 -35.18 -22.48 13.91
N GLY A 79 -34.65 -23.39 14.74
CA GLY A 79 -33.42 -23.17 15.48
C GLY A 79 -32.23 -23.00 14.55
N GLY A 80 -32.10 -23.85 13.52
CA GLY A 80 -31.05 -23.74 12.50
C GLY A 80 -31.12 -22.44 11.72
N TRP A 81 -32.31 -21.96 11.38
CA TRP A 81 -32.49 -20.66 10.70
C TRP A 81 -32.05 -19.47 11.56
N LEU A 82 -32.43 -19.47 12.84
CA LEU A 82 -32.02 -18.43 13.80
C LEU A 82 -30.52 -18.45 14.04
N LEU A 83 -29.94 -19.63 14.29
CA LEU A 83 -28.54 -19.81 14.57
C LEU A 83 -27.67 -19.44 13.34
N ALA A 84 -28.02 -19.95 12.15
CA ALA A 84 -27.35 -19.62 10.90
C ALA A 84 -27.40 -18.12 10.60
N GLY A 85 -28.55 -17.48 10.84
CA GLY A 85 -28.69 -16.03 10.69
C GLY A 85 -27.75 -15.25 11.59
N ARG A 86 -27.62 -15.66 12.85
CA ARG A 86 -26.77 -15.00 13.83
C ARG A 86 -25.28 -15.23 13.55
N MET A 87 -24.90 -16.45 13.15
CA MET A 87 -23.51 -16.80 12.80
C MET A 87 -23.03 -16.13 11.50
N LEU A 88 -23.95 -15.91 10.53
CA LEU A 88 -23.57 -15.31 9.24
C LEU A 88 -23.74 -13.78 9.20
N ALA A 89 -24.33 -13.16 10.24
CA ALA A 89 -24.50 -11.70 10.30
C ALA A 89 -23.17 -10.92 10.16
N PRO A 90 -22.06 -11.34 10.74
CA PRO A 90 -20.75 -10.69 10.55
C PRO A 90 -20.31 -10.65 9.08
N LEU A 91 -20.50 -11.75 8.33
CA LEU A 91 -20.13 -11.82 6.92
C LEU A 91 -20.95 -10.86 6.04
N THR A 92 -22.21 -10.60 6.39
CA THR A 92 -23.01 -9.60 5.65
C THR A 92 -22.45 -8.20 5.86
N GLN A 93 -22.00 -7.85 7.08
CA GLN A 93 -21.39 -6.55 7.36
C GLN A 93 -20.09 -6.35 6.55
N ILE A 94 -19.24 -7.38 6.47
CA ILE A 94 -18.01 -7.33 5.66
C ILE A 94 -18.35 -7.17 4.17
N THR A 95 -19.36 -7.90 3.69
CA THR A 95 -19.79 -7.81 2.29
C THR A 95 -20.35 -6.43 1.95
N ASP A 96 -21.12 -5.83 2.85
CA ASP A 96 -21.69 -4.49 2.66
C ASP A 96 -20.60 -3.42 2.70
N ALA A 97 -19.60 -3.53 3.58
CA ALA A 97 -18.44 -2.66 3.60
C ALA A 97 -17.60 -2.79 2.31
N ALA A 98 -17.43 -4.01 1.79
CA ALA A 98 -16.75 -4.24 0.51
C ALA A 98 -17.48 -3.57 -0.66
N ARG A 99 -18.82 -3.67 -0.71
CA ARG A 99 -19.63 -2.99 -1.73
C ARG A 99 -19.55 -1.46 -1.62
N MET A 100 -19.54 -0.92 -0.40
CA MET A 100 -19.33 0.51 -0.21
C MET A 100 -17.97 0.97 -0.69
N ALA A 101 -16.91 0.18 -0.44
CA ALA A 101 -15.57 0.44 -0.95
C ALA A 101 -15.52 0.39 -2.49
N GLU A 102 -16.20 -0.58 -3.12
CA GLU A 102 -16.33 -0.68 -4.59
C GLU A 102 -16.99 0.57 -5.19
N ASN A 103 -17.95 1.16 -4.49
CA ASN A 103 -18.61 2.41 -4.87
C ASN A 103 -17.83 3.68 -4.50
N GLY A 104 -16.55 3.55 -4.11
CA GLY A 104 -15.65 4.66 -3.83
C GLY A 104 -15.65 5.18 -2.39
N SER A 105 -16.45 4.62 -1.48
CA SER A 105 -16.47 5.00 -0.07
C SER A 105 -15.45 4.20 0.73
N LEU A 106 -14.18 4.64 0.70
CA LEU A 106 -13.08 3.97 1.39
C LEU A 106 -12.99 4.32 2.89
N SER A 107 -13.71 5.35 3.35
CA SER A 107 -13.67 5.81 4.75
C SER A 107 -14.55 4.98 5.70
N HIS A 108 -15.44 4.14 5.16
CA HIS A 108 -16.28 3.28 5.97
C HIS A 108 -15.46 2.19 6.65
N ARG A 109 -15.72 1.93 7.96
CA ARG A 109 -15.05 0.88 8.74
C ARG A 109 -16.10 -0.02 9.36
N ILE A 110 -15.81 -1.31 9.40
CA ILE A 110 -16.72 -2.32 9.96
C ILE A 110 -16.78 -2.17 11.48
N ARG A 111 -15.62 -1.98 12.14
CA ARG A 111 -15.49 -1.79 13.61
C ARG A 111 -16.34 -2.77 14.40
N MET A 112 -16.17 -4.06 14.12
CA MET A 112 -16.96 -5.11 14.74
C MET A 112 -16.81 -5.09 16.27
N LYS A 113 -17.93 -5.03 17.01
CA LYS A 113 -17.96 -5.05 18.46
C LYS A 113 -18.21 -6.48 18.94
N GLY A 114 -17.51 -6.94 20.00
CA GLY A 114 -17.74 -8.25 20.58
C GLY A 114 -16.46 -8.93 21.03
N ARG A 115 -16.53 -10.26 21.25
CA ARG A 115 -15.38 -11.10 21.65
C ARG A 115 -14.38 -11.19 20.47
N GLN A 116 -13.11 -11.44 20.80
CA GLN A 116 -12.11 -11.76 19.78
C GLN A 116 -12.43 -13.17 19.24
N ASP A 117 -12.88 -13.21 18.01
CA ASP A 117 -13.11 -14.41 17.22
C ASP A 117 -12.58 -14.22 15.81
N GLU A 118 -12.65 -15.25 14.99
CA GLU A 118 -12.13 -15.27 13.62
C GLU A 118 -12.79 -14.19 12.73
N PHE A 119 -14.04 -13.84 13.01
CA PHE A 119 -14.76 -12.79 12.27
C PHE A 119 -14.22 -11.40 12.60
N ARG A 120 -13.83 -11.19 13.84
CA ARG A 120 -13.22 -9.92 14.26
C ARG A 120 -11.83 -9.76 13.66
N GLU A 121 -11.00 -10.81 13.68
CA GLU A 121 -9.69 -10.80 13.04
C GLU A 121 -9.81 -10.47 11.54
N LEU A 122 -10.77 -11.09 10.84
CA LEU A 122 -11.06 -10.78 9.44
C LEU A 122 -11.52 -9.34 9.23
N SER A 123 -12.38 -8.82 10.12
CA SER A 123 -12.84 -7.43 10.09
C SER A 123 -11.68 -6.43 10.29
N ASP A 124 -10.80 -6.69 11.25
CA ASP A 124 -9.66 -5.83 11.55
C ASP A 124 -8.63 -5.83 10.40
N ALA A 125 -8.39 -7.00 9.77
CA ALA A 125 -7.56 -7.13 8.59
C ALA A 125 -8.15 -6.35 7.39
N PHE A 126 -9.46 -6.45 7.17
CA PHE A 126 -10.17 -5.73 6.13
C PHE A 126 -10.15 -4.21 6.36
N ASP A 127 -10.41 -3.76 7.60
CA ASP A 127 -10.32 -2.34 7.97
C ASP A 127 -8.89 -1.80 7.82
N SER A 128 -7.87 -2.63 8.04
CA SER A 128 -6.47 -2.28 7.81
C SER A 128 -6.17 -2.10 6.32
N MET A 129 -6.66 -3.02 5.48
CA MET A 129 -6.54 -2.93 4.01
C MET A 129 -7.24 -1.68 3.47
N LEU A 130 -8.45 -1.36 3.95
CA LEU A 130 -9.16 -0.14 3.55
C LEU A 130 -8.42 1.14 3.96
N ARG A 131 -7.80 1.18 5.14
CA ARG A 131 -6.96 2.31 5.56
C ARG A 131 -5.77 2.52 4.63
N GLN A 132 -5.11 1.44 4.26
CA GLN A 132 -3.97 1.49 3.36
C GLN A 132 -4.39 1.97 1.96
N LEU A 133 -5.50 1.46 1.44
CA LEU A 133 -6.03 1.88 0.15
C LEU A 133 -6.46 3.36 0.16
N GLU A 134 -7.15 3.82 1.20
CA GLU A 134 -7.55 5.23 1.39
C GLU A 134 -6.32 6.14 1.42
N SER A 135 -5.27 5.74 2.16
CA SER A 135 -3.99 6.48 2.21
C SER A 135 -3.35 6.59 0.82
N HIS A 136 -3.29 5.47 0.09
CA HIS A 136 -2.73 5.47 -1.28
C HIS A 136 -3.52 6.34 -2.25
N VAL A 137 -4.86 6.29 -2.21
CA VAL A 137 -5.71 7.13 -3.07
C VAL A 137 -5.54 8.61 -2.72
N ALA A 138 -5.50 8.96 -1.43
CA ALA A 138 -5.29 10.34 -0.98
C ALA A 138 -3.89 10.85 -1.38
N GLU A 139 -2.87 10.00 -1.34
CA GLU A 139 -1.51 10.32 -1.79
C GLU A 139 -1.47 10.57 -3.31
N GLN A 140 -2.09 9.69 -4.11
CA GLN A 140 -2.19 9.88 -5.57
C GLN A 140 -2.94 11.16 -5.94
N GLN A 141 -4.03 11.48 -5.23
CA GLN A 141 -4.79 12.72 -5.46
C GLN A 141 -3.94 13.96 -5.14
N ARG A 142 -3.22 13.96 -4.02
CA ARG A 142 -2.29 15.04 -3.66
C ARG A 142 -1.17 15.18 -4.69
N PHE A 143 -0.60 14.07 -5.14
CA PHE A 143 0.42 14.05 -6.17
C PHE A 143 -0.09 14.68 -7.49
N ALA A 144 -1.26 14.25 -7.98
CA ALA A 144 -1.86 14.79 -9.21
C ALA A 144 -2.20 16.28 -9.11
N ALA A 145 -2.73 16.73 -7.94
CA ALA A 145 -3.03 18.14 -7.70
C ALA A 145 -1.75 18.99 -7.70
N ASN A 146 -0.71 18.55 -6.97
CA ASN A 146 0.57 19.25 -6.90
C ASN A 146 1.27 19.29 -8.27
N ALA A 147 1.30 18.17 -9.01
CA ALA A 147 1.84 18.11 -10.37
C ALA A 147 1.15 19.12 -11.31
N SER A 148 -0.19 19.20 -11.24
CA SER A 148 -0.97 20.16 -12.01
C SER A 148 -0.64 21.61 -11.66
N HIS A 149 -0.43 21.92 -10.39
CA HIS A 149 -0.03 23.25 -9.94
C HIS A 149 1.38 23.61 -10.38
N GLU A 150 2.35 22.71 -10.22
CA GLU A 150 3.74 22.95 -10.59
C GLU A 150 3.94 23.03 -12.12
N LEU A 151 3.12 22.34 -12.92
CA LEU A 151 3.11 22.48 -14.39
C LEU A 151 2.44 23.76 -14.85
N ARG A 152 1.39 24.23 -14.18
CA ARG A 152 0.69 25.46 -14.56
C ARG A 152 1.59 26.69 -14.47
N THR A 153 2.48 26.74 -13.49
CA THR A 153 3.38 27.88 -13.24
C THR A 153 4.31 28.15 -14.43
N PRO A 154 5.15 27.22 -14.90
CA PRO A 154 6.02 27.47 -16.06
C PRO A 154 5.22 27.79 -17.33
N LEU A 155 4.09 27.15 -17.57
CA LEU A 155 3.23 27.44 -18.72
C LEU A 155 2.66 28.86 -18.66
N ALA A 156 2.27 29.34 -17.47
CA ALA A 156 1.79 30.71 -17.29
C ALA A 156 2.91 31.74 -17.50
N ILE A 157 4.13 31.46 -17.02
CA ILE A 157 5.31 32.31 -17.24
C ILE A 157 5.67 32.36 -18.73
N SER A 158 5.72 31.21 -19.40
CA SER A 158 5.99 31.15 -20.87
C SER A 158 4.98 31.98 -21.64
N ARG A 159 3.68 31.85 -21.30
CA ARG A 159 2.62 32.64 -21.93
C ARG A 159 2.80 34.14 -21.68
N ALA A 160 3.09 34.54 -20.46
CA ALA A 160 3.32 35.95 -20.13
C ALA A 160 4.52 36.55 -20.87
N LEU A 161 5.63 35.78 -20.99
CA LEU A 161 6.80 36.19 -21.74
C LEU A 161 6.48 36.36 -23.24
N LEU A 162 5.71 35.46 -23.85
CA LEU A 162 5.25 35.55 -25.24
C LEU A 162 4.28 36.73 -25.43
N ASP A 163 3.39 37.00 -24.49
CA ASP A 163 2.47 38.16 -24.55
C ASP A 163 3.25 39.48 -24.48
N VAL A 164 4.31 39.55 -23.65
CA VAL A 164 5.20 40.72 -23.61
C VAL A 164 5.95 40.89 -24.91
N ALA A 165 6.53 39.83 -25.47
CA ALA A 165 7.20 39.87 -26.78
C ALA A 165 6.32 40.40 -27.89
N ARG A 166 5.04 40.03 -27.85
CA ARG A 166 4.06 40.48 -28.89
C ARG A 166 3.66 41.94 -28.71
N LYS A 167 3.66 42.46 -27.49
CA LYS A 167 3.26 43.85 -27.20
C LYS A 167 4.39 44.86 -27.37
N ASP A 168 5.64 44.43 -27.13
CA ASP A 168 6.83 45.27 -27.21
C ASP A 168 7.91 44.62 -28.08
N PRO A 169 7.88 44.81 -29.38
CA PRO A 169 8.87 44.26 -30.31
C PRO A 169 10.30 44.85 -30.17
N SER A 170 10.43 45.95 -29.41
CA SER A 170 11.73 46.64 -29.22
C SER A 170 12.55 46.04 -28.07
N ARG A 171 11.95 45.15 -27.27
CA ARG A 171 12.63 44.51 -26.15
C ARG A 171 13.70 43.53 -26.65
N ASP A 172 14.76 43.35 -25.85
CA ASP A 172 15.83 42.40 -26.16
C ASP A 172 15.30 40.98 -26.36
N ARG A 173 15.31 40.55 -27.64
CA ARG A 173 14.86 39.22 -28.04
C ARG A 173 15.76 38.11 -27.50
N GLY A 174 17.06 38.40 -27.26
CA GLY A 174 18.02 37.44 -26.70
C GLY A 174 17.63 37.08 -25.27
N GLU A 175 17.45 38.08 -24.42
CA GLU A 175 17.02 37.86 -23.03
C GLU A 175 15.69 37.11 -22.94
N LEU A 176 14.75 37.42 -23.83
CA LEU A 176 13.44 36.74 -23.84
C LEU A 176 13.57 35.27 -24.23
N ILE A 177 14.36 34.95 -25.25
CA ILE A 177 14.62 33.57 -25.71
C ILE A 177 15.28 32.77 -24.59
N GLU A 178 16.29 33.33 -23.94
CA GLU A 178 16.98 32.67 -22.80
C GLU A 178 16.05 32.37 -21.65
N ARG A 179 15.17 33.31 -21.30
CA ARG A 179 14.17 33.10 -20.24
C ARG A 179 13.13 32.05 -20.62
N LEU A 180 12.66 32.06 -21.87
CA LEU A 180 11.73 31.06 -22.41
C LEU A 180 12.38 29.67 -22.39
N HIS A 181 13.65 29.59 -22.82
CA HIS A 181 14.40 28.35 -22.82
C HIS A 181 14.53 27.79 -21.41
N ALA A 182 14.93 28.61 -20.43
CA ALA A 182 15.07 28.21 -19.03
C ALA A 182 13.74 27.70 -18.41
N VAL A 183 12.63 28.40 -18.71
CA VAL A 183 11.30 27.98 -18.22
C VAL A 183 10.85 26.67 -18.86
N ASN A 184 11.10 26.49 -20.17
CA ASN A 184 10.73 25.29 -20.89
C ASN A 184 11.55 24.08 -20.44
N THR A 185 12.89 24.23 -20.29
CA THR A 185 13.76 23.19 -19.74
C THR A 185 13.24 22.72 -18.37
N ARG A 186 12.92 23.67 -17.49
CA ARG A 186 12.36 23.33 -16.17
C ARG A 186 11.03 22.58 -16.24
N ALA A 187 10.17 22.88 -17.22
CA ALA A 187 8.93 22.14 -17.43
C ALA A 187 9.17 20.72 -17.95
N ILE A 188 10.16 20.54 -18.81
CA ILE A 188 10.60 19.22 -19.30
C ILE A 188 11.14 18.38 -18.13
N ASP A 189 12.07 18.92 -17.36
CA ASP A 189 12.66 18.25 -16.18
C ASP A 189 11.56 17.79 -15.19
N LEU A 190 10.55 18.66 -15.00
CA LEU A 190 9.40 18.32 -14.14
C LEU A 190 8.58 17.16 -14.72
N THR A 191 8.30 17.16 -16.04
CA THR A 191 7.54 16.06 -16.66
C THR A 191 8.28 14.75 -16.64
N GLU A 192 9.60 14.76 -16.88
CA GLU A 192 10.46 13.57 -16.79
C GLU A 192 10.49 13.02 -15.36
N ALA A 193 10.63 13.89 -14.36
CA ALA A 193 10.57 13.54 -12.96
C ALA A 193 9.23 12.87 -12.57
N LEU A 194 8.11 13.41 -13.06
CA LEU A 194 6.77 12.85 -12.83
C LEU A 194 6.59 11.49 -13.51
N LEU A 195 7.08 11.33 -14.74
CA LEU A 195 7.05 10.06 -15.46
C LEU A 195 7.87 8.99 -14.73
N LEU A 196 9.03 9.37 -14.21
CA LEU A 196 9.89 8.47 -13.46
C LEU A 196 9.24 8.02 -12.14
N LEU A 197 8.65 8.94 -11.39
CA LEU A 197 7.91 8.62 -10.17
C LEU A 197 6.71 7.69 -10.46
N SER A 198 6.03 7.87 -11.60
CA SER A 198 4.91 7.01 -12.00
C SER A 198 5.34 5.60 -12.42
N ARG A 199 6.58 5.42 -12.88
CA ARG A 199 7.17 4.14 -13.30
C ARG A 199 7.89 3.41 -12.17
N GLY A 200 8.35 4.14 -11.16
CA GLY A 200 9.27 3.67 -10.13
C GLY A 200 8.78 2.47 -9.28
N ASP A 201 7.47 2.21 -9.24
CA ASP A 201 6.93 1.03 -8.52
C ASP A 201 6.97 -0.28 -9.34
N ARG A 202 7.38 -0.27 -10.60
CA ARG A 202 7.26 -1.45 -11.47
C ARG A 202 8.55 -2.22 -11.77
N GLY A 203 9.73 -1.71 -11.39
CA GLY A 203 11.01 -2.43 -11.51
C GLY A 203 11.33 -2.99 -12.92
N ASN A 204 10.67 -2.50 -13.96
CA ASN A 204 10.69 -3.08 -15.31
C ASN A 204 11.76 -2.40 -16.18
N PHE A 205 13.02 -2.53 -15.78
CA PHE A 205 14.19 -2.06 -16.53
C PHE A 205 15.23 -3.16 -16.63
N THR A 206 16.10 -3.08 -17.66
CA THR A 206 17.21 -4.01 -17.82
C THR A 206 18.25 -3.72 -16.75
N ARG A 207 18.63 -4.75 -16.00
CA ARG A 207 19.70 -4.65 -15.00
C ARG A 207 21.03 -5.07 -15.61
N GLU A 208 22.03 -4.24 -15.42
CA GLU A 208 23.40 -4.48 -15.81
C GLU A 208 24.34 -4.24 -14.61
N SER A 209 25.60 -4.70 -14.72
CA SER A 209 26.57 -4.42 -13.66
C SER A 209 27.07 -3.00 -13.80
N VAL A 210 26.83 -2.18 -12.79
CA VAL A 210 27.12 -0.73 -12.75
C VAL A 210 28.02 -0.43 -11.59
N ASP A 211 29.07 0.38 -11.80
CA ASP A 211 29.95 0.86 -10.72
C ASP A 211 29.52 2.26 -10.30
N LEU A 212 29.04 2.38 -9.05
CA LEU A 212 28.58 3.66 -8.49
C LEU A 212 29.70 4.69 -8.34
N SER A 213 30.98 4.26 -8.25
CA SER A 213 32.11 5.21 -8.16
C SER A 213 32.27 5.99 -9.47
N LEU A 214 32.15 5.31 -10.62
CA LEU A 214 32.22 5.95 -11.93
C LEU A 214 31.05 6.90 -12.15
N ILE A 215 29.84 6.47 -11.74
CA ILE A 215 28.66 7.33 -11.81
C ILE A 215 28.82 8.57 -10.91
N ALA A 216 29.40 8.41 -9.72
CA ALA A 216 29.62 9.53 -8.82
C ALA A 216 30.62 10.55 -9.38
N GLU A 217 31.69 10.08 -10.02
CA GLU A 217 32.69 10.92 -10.71
C GLU A 217 32.03 11.69 -11.87
N GLU A 218 31.29 11.00 -12.76
CA GLU A 218 30.61 11.61 -13.92
C GLU A 218 29.53 12.62 -13.49
N ALA A 219 28.76 12.32 -12.46
CA ALA A 219 27.77 13.26 -11.91
C ALA A 219 28.45 14.49 -11.29
N ALA A 220 29.58 14.30 -10.61
CA ALA A 220 30.36 15.40 -10.03
C ALA A 220 30.96 16.30 -11.11
N GLU A 221 31.55 15.74 -12.18
CA GLU A 221 32.04 16.50 -13.33
C GLU A 221 30.92 17.33 -13.99
N THR A 222 29.77 16.72 -14.21
CA THR A 222 28.60 17.39 -14.80
C THR A 222 28.10 18.56 -13.95
N LEU A 223 28.17 18.44 -12.62
CA LEU A 223 27.69 19.45 -11.67
C LEU A 223 28.79 20.42 -11.19
N LEU A 224 30.02 20.27 -11.62
CA LEU A 224 31.13 21.13 -11.24
C LEU A 224 30.85 22.62 -11.54
N PRO A 225 30.33 23.02 -12.72
CA PRO A 225 30.02 24.43 -13.00
C PRO A 225 28.99 25.02 -12.01
N LEU A 226 28.00 24.23 -11.57
CA LEU A 226 27.02 24.65 -10.59
C LEU A 226 27.67 24.81 -9.20
N ALA A 227 28.57 23.92 -8.81
CA ALA A 227 29.32 23.98 -7.56
C ALA A 227 30.20 25.21 -7.52
N GLU A 228 30.95 25.48 -8.60
CA GLU A 228 31.83 26.68 -8.76
C GLU A 228 31.03 27.98 -8.68
N GLN A 229 29.91 28.06 -9.42
CA GLN A 229 29.03 29.22 -9.36
C GLN A 229 28.55 29.52 -7.92
N ARG A 230 28.32 28.49 -7.13
CA ARG A 230 27.90 28.62 -5.73
C ARG A 230 29.05 28.65 -4.72
N ARG A 231 30.29 28.57 -5.20
CA ARG A 231 31.53 28.54 -4.38
C ARG A 231 31.52 27.39 -3.37
N ILE A 232 31.13 26.19 -3.83
CA ILE A 232 31.06 24.97 -3.05
C ILE A 232 32.15 24.03 -3.52
N THR A 233 32.88 23.47 -2.58
CA THR A 233 33.88 22.42 -2.86
C THR A 233 33.16 21.09 -3.00
N LEU A 234 33.33 20.43 -4.13
CA LEU A 234 32.80 19.08 -4.39
C LEU A 234 33.96 18.08 -4.26
N ASP A 235 33.83 17.14 -3.34
CA ASP A 235 34.82 16.12 -3.03
C ASP A 235 34.24 14.73 -3.27
N VAL A 236 34.85 13.96 -4.16
CA VAL A 236 34.44 12.59 -4.49
C VAL A 236 35.50 11.63 -3.99
N THR A 237 35.14 10.71 -3.13
CA THR A 237 36.06 9.78 -2.45
C THR A 237 35.48 8.37 -2.46
N GLY A 238 36.30 7.38 -2.14
CA GLY A 238 35.87 5.99 -1.99
C GLY A 238 36.47 5.08 -3.04
N GLY A 239 35.86 3.96 -3.28
CA GLY A 239 36.31 2.93 -4.20
C GLY A 239 35.16 2.30 -4.98
N ALA A 240 35.47 1.31 -5.81
CA ALA A 240 34.50 0.60 -6.62
C ALA A 240 33.35 0.05 -5.76
N ALA A 241 32.13 0.37 -6.18
CA ALA A 241 30.91 -0.07 -5.52
C ALA A 241 29.93 -0.58 -6.58
N ARG A 242 30.04 -1.86 -6.92
CA ARG A 242 29.27 -2.47 -8.02
C ARG A 242 27.91 -2.92 -7.56
N THR A 243 26.88 -2.57 -8.34
CA THR A 243 25.49 -2.97 -8.14
C THR A 243 24.87 -3.46 -9.44
N SER A 244 23.74 -4.16 -9.34
CA SER A 244 22.93 -4.56 -10.52
C SER A 244 21.76 -3.60 -10.70
N GLY A 245 21.75 -2.86 -11.81
CA GLY A 245 20.72 -1.85 -12.03
C GLY A 245 20.75 -1.22 -13.41
N SER A 246 19.94 -0.19 -13.61
CA SER A 246 19.96 0.66 -14.80
C SER A 246 20.97 1.78 -14.61
N ALA A 247 21.99 1.86 -15.47
CA ALA A 247 22.99 2.94 -15.41
C ALA A 247 22.34 4.32 -15.51
N GLU A 248 21.32 4.48 -16.37
CA GLU A 248 20.60 5.74 -16.54
C GLU A 248 19.87 6.17 -15.25
N LEU A 249 19.13 5.25 -14.61
CA LEU A 249 18.42 5.54 -13.36
C LEU A 249 19.38 5.82 -12.21
N LEU A 250 20.48 5.06 -12.12
CA LEU A 250 21.49 5.25 -11.09
C LEU A 250 22.24 6.58 -11.29
N MET A 251 22.53 6.97 -12.54
CA MET A 251 23.09 8.29 -12.86
C MET A 251 22.14 9.40 -12.42
N GLN A 252 20.84 9.26 -12.71
CA GLN A 252 19.83 10.24 -12.29
C GLN A 252 19.72 10.32 -10.76
N MET A 253 19.79 9.18 -10.06
CA MET A 253 19.82 9.14 -8.59
C MET A 253 20.98 9.93 -8.02
N VAL A 254 22.20 9.69 -8.52
CA VAL A 254 23.41 10.35 -8.02
C VAL A 254 23.38 11.84 -8.37
N THR A 255 23.04 12.19 -9.62
CA THR A 255 22.90 13.59 -10.04
C THR A 255 21.90 14.36 -9.16
N ASN A 256 20.73 13.79 -8.86
CA ASN A 256 19.74 14.40 -7.97
C ASN A 256 20.29 14.58 -6.54
N LEU A 257 21.02 13.61 -6.00
CA LEU A 257 21.64 13.72 -4.68
C LEU A 257 22.67 14.81 -4.62
N VAL A 258 23.61 14.83 -5.57
CA VAL A 258 24.70 15.80 -5.61
C VAL A 258 24.16 17.21 -5.87
N GLN A 259 23.25 17.38 -6.83
CA GLN A 259 22.61 18.66 -7.10
C GLN A 259 21.87 19.20 -5.87
N ASN A 260 21.11 18.34 -5.19
CA ASN A 260 20.40 18.69 -3.97
C ASN A 260 21.37 19.13 -2.86
N ALA A 261 22.49 18.41 -2.70
CA ALA A 261 23.54 18.75 -1.76
C ALA A 261 24.18 20.12 -2.05
N ILE A 262 24.46 20.42 -3.33
CA ILE A 262 25.02 21.72 -3.75
C ILE A 262 24.00 22.86 -3.50
N VAL A 263 22.74 22.66 -3.91
CA VAL A 263 21.69 23.71 -3.79
C VAL A 263 21.37 24.05 -2.34
N HIS A 264 21.44 23.06 -1.44
CA HIS A 264 21.10 23.24 -0.02
C HIS A 264 22.33 23.45 0.88
N SER A 265 23.53 23.48 0.33
CA SER A 265 24.74 23.86 1.07
C SER A 265 24.74 25.35 1.45
N LEU A 266 25.51 25.67 2.49
CA LEU A 266 25.72 27.09 2.88
C LEU A 266 26.51 27.79 1.76
N PRO A 267 26.07 28.98 1.32
CA PRO A 267 26.79 29.76 0.33
C PRO A 267 28.14 30.20 0.87
N ALA A 268 29.18 30.12 0.00
CA ALA A 268 30.55 30.48 0.27
C ALA A 268 31.31 29.62 1.29
N GLY A 269 31.98 28.59 0.80
CA GLY A 269 32.88 27.71 1.56
C GLY A 269 32.21 26.42 2.10
N GLY A 270 31.00 26.07 1.63
CA GLY A 270 30.41 24.77 1.91
C GLY A 270 31.11 23.64 1.17
N THR A 271 31.13 22.46 1.76
CA THR A 271 31.66 21.25 1.14
C THR A 271 30.52 20.26 0.93
N VAL A 272 30.51 19.65 -0.25
CA VAL A 272 29.69 18.48 -0.57
C VAL A 272 30.64 17.30 -0.76
N THR A 273 30.46 16.25 0.02
CA THR A 273 31.26 15.02 -0.07
C THR A 273 30.40 13.91 -0.62
N VAL A 274 30.89 13.24 -1.65
CA VAL A 274 30.31 12.02 -2.23
C VAL A 274 31.27 10.89 -1.92
N HIS A 275 30.76 9.84 -1.28
CA HIS A 275 31.59 8.69 -0.90
C HIS A 275 30.94 7.39 -1.34
N THR A 276 31.73 6.53 -2.00
CA THR A 276 31.29 5.20 -2.43
C THR A 276 32.13 4.12 -1.74
N GLU A 277 31.44 3.08 -1.25
CA GLU A 277 32.11 1.93 -0.64
C GLU A 277 31.32 0.65 -0.87
N THR A 278 31.98 -0.50 -0.79
CA THR A 278 31.34 -1.81 -0.73
C THR A 278 31.43 -2.34 0.69
N HIS A 279 30.28 -2.74 1.26
CA HIS A 279 30.19 -3.33 2.60
C HIS A 279 29.51 -4.71 2.53
N GLY A 280 30.32 -5.78 2.49
CA GLY A 280 29.82 -7.12 2.23
C GLY A 280 29.13 -7.20 0.85
N ASP A 281 27.88 -7.65 0.81
CA ASP A 281 27.08 -7.77 -0.41
C ASP A 281 26.27 -6.48 -0.69
N THR A 282 26.71 -5.34 -0.19
CA THR A 282 25.98 -4.07 -0.33
C THR A 282 26.90 -2.99 -0.87
N SER A 283 26.49 -2.33 -1.94
CA SER A 283 27.10 -1.12 -2.47
C SER A 283 26.48 0.11 -1.82
N VAL A 284 27.28 0.99 -1.29
CA VAL A 284 26.86 2.16 -0.50
C VAL A 284 27.33 3.43 -1.19
N LEU A 285 26.40 4.35 -1.39
CA LEU A 285 26.66 5.73 -1.79
C LEU A 285 26.24 6.65 -0.65
N ARG A 286 27.14 7.51 -0.20
CA ARG A 286 26.87 8.57 0.77
C ARG A 286 27.07 9.93 0.14
N VAL A 287 26.12 10.81 0.33
CA VAL A 287 26.24 12.22 -0.07
C VAL A 287 25.97 13.07 1.16
N GLU A 288 26.94 13.91 1.49
CA GLU A 288 26.91 14.76 2.67
C GLU A 288 27.09 16.22 2.27
N ASN A 289 26.32 17.11 2.86
CA ASN A 289 26.48 18.54 2.67
C ASN A 289 26.49 19.31 3.99
N ALA A 290 27.18 20.44 4.01
CA ALA A 290 27.12 21.42 5.08
C ALA A 290 25.99 22.42 4.77
N GLY A 291 24.91 22.41 5.56
CA GLY A 291 23.73 23.21 5.30
C GLY A 291 23.09 23.76 6.57
N ARG A 292 21.87 24.23 6.44
CA ARG A 292 21.06 24.66 7.62
C ARG A 292 20.71 23.45 8.48
N ARG A 293 20.52 23.68 9.78
CA ARG A 293 19.99 22.66 10.67
C ARG A 293 18.55 22.31 10.26
N LEU A 294 18.31 21.02 10.06
CA LEU A 294 17.00 20.49 9.76
C LEU A 294 16.36 19.94 11.05
N PRO A 295 15.11 20.31 11.36
CA PRO A 295 14.36 19.67 12.44
C PRO A 295 14.20 18.17 12.16
N PRO A 296 14.47 17.29 13.14
CA PRO A 296 14.35 15.83 12.94
C PRO A 296 12.97 15.38 12.44
N GLU A 297 11.92 16.11 12.82
CA GLU A 297 10.53 15.82 12.43
C GLU A 297 10.27 16.03 10.94
N LEU A 298 11.08 16.84 10.25
CA LEU A 298 10.95 17.07 8.81
C LEU A 298 11.63 15.99 7.98
N VAL A 299 12.64 15.31 8.53
CA VAL A 299 13.46 14.36 7.76
C VAL A 299 12.67 13.24 7.11
N PRO A 300 11.71 12.56 7.80
CA PRO A 300 10.89 11.52 7.20
C PRO A 300 10.03 12.02 6.02
N THR A 301 9.75 13.33 5.98
CA THR A 301 8.88 13.91 4.94
C THR A 301 9.66 14.44 3.73
N LEU A 302 11.00 14.47 3.78
CA LEU A 302 11.84 14.98 2.68
C LEU A 302 11.78 14.12 1.42
N THR A 303 11.41 12.85 1.54
CA THR A 303 11.20 11.93 0.42
C THR A 303 9.79 12.00 -0.17
N GLU A 304 8.88 12.77 0.45
CA GLU A 304 7.54 12.99 -0.13
C GLU A 304 7.65 13.92 -1.35
N PRO A 305 6.99 13.62 -2.48
CA PRO A 305 6.98 14.48 -3.64
C PRO A 305 6.46 15.88 -3.33
N PHE A 306 7.10 16.92 -3.91
CA PHE A 306 6.75 18.35 -3.74
C PHE A 306 6.97 18.90 -2.33
N ARG A 307 7.62 18.17 -1.42
CA ARG A 307 8.00 18.69 -0.11
C ARG A 307 9.25 19.54 -0.20
N ARG A 308 9.21 20.68 0.47
CA ARG A 308 10.35 21.61 0.61
C ARG A 308 10.63 21.82 2.08
N GLY A 309 11.91 21.74 2.47
CA GLY A 309 12.31 21.81 3.89
C GLY A 309 12.08 23.16 4.59
N THR A 310 11.92 24.27 3.85
CA THR A 310 11.63 25.62 4.44
C THR A 310 11.07 26.58 3.38
N GLU A 311 10.13 27.47 3.78
CA GLU A 311 9.48 28.44 2.89
C GLU A 311 10.41 29.48 2.23
N ARG A 312 11.60 29.74 2.76
CA ARG A 312 12.53 30.76 2.27
C ARG A 312 13.30 30.44 0.99
N VAL A 313 13.25 29.19 0.50
CA VAL A 313 13.90 28.76 -0.75
C VAL A 313 13.07 29.12 -2.00
N ARG A 314 11.92 29.78 -1.83
CA ARG A 314 11.06 30.20 -2.96
C ARG A 314 11.64 31.25 -3.90
N THR A 315 12.69 31.98 -3.47
CA THR A 315 13.28 33.08 -4.22
C THR A 315 14.52 32.69 -5.04
N ASP A 316 15.02 31.47 -4.90
CA ASP A 316 16.20 31.02 -5.63
C ASP A 316 15.76 30.38 -6.99
N GLU A 317 16.20 30.94 -8.10
CA GLU A 317 15.88 30.45 -9.46
C GLU A 317 16.29 28.99 -9.69
N HIS A 318 17.21 28.48 -8.88
CA HIS A 318 17.69 27.09 -8.91
C HIS A 318 17.08 26.18 -7.83
N ALA A 319 16.10 26.69 -7.05
CA ALA A 319 15.40 25.87 -6.08
C ALA A 319 14.50 24.85 -6.81
N GLY A 320 14.88 23.60 -6.77
CA GLY A 320 14.15 22.49 -7.39
C GLY A 320 12.68 22.41 -6.94
N VAL A 321 11.87 21.70 -7.72
CA VAL A 321 10.41 21.53 -7.51
C VAL A 321 10.08 20.70 -6.25
N GLY A 322 11.11 20.19 -5.54
CA GLY A 322 10.91 19.29 -4.39
C GLY A 322 10.64 17.84 -4.80
N LEU A 323 11.13 17.45 -5.97
CA LEU A 323 11.00 16.07 -6.49
C LEU A 323 12.31 15.26 -6.36
N GLY A 324 13.47 15.91 -6.21
CA GLY A 324 14.78 15.25 -6.26
C GLY A 324 14.92 14.07 -5.29
N LEU A 325 14.63 14.27 -4.00
CA LEU A 325 14.70 13.18 -3.01
C LEU A 325 13.60 12.13 -3.17
N ALA A 326 12.43 12.49 -3.68
CA ALA A 326 11.37 11.55 -4.01
C ALA A 326 11.79 10.64 -5.18
N ILE A 327 12.44 11.19 -6.20
CA ILE A 327 13.03 10.45 -7.33
C ILE A 327 14.10 9.48 -6.82
N VAL A 328 15.04 9.98 -6.00
CA VAL A 328 16.07 9.14 -5.38
C VAL A 328 15.46 7.97 -4.63
N HIS A 329 14.46 8.22 -3.79
CA HIS A 329 13.77 7.19 -3.03
C HIS A 329 13.10 6.15 -3.94
N SER A 330 12.44 6.60 -5.01
CA SER A 330 11.80 5.71 -6.00
C SER A 330 12.84 4.84 -6.74
N ILE A 331 13.95 5.42 -7.17
CA ILE A 331 15.03 4.68 -7.85
C ILE A 331 15.66 3.66 -6.91
N VAL A 332 15.98 4.05 -5.67
CA VAL A 332 16.57 3.13 -4.67
C VAL A 332 15.64 1.95 -4.41
N ARG A 333 14.34 2.19 -4.24
CA ARG A 333 13.34 1.11 -4.08
C ARG A 333 13.23 0.21 -5.30
N ALA A 334 13.25 0.78 -6.51
CA ALA A 334 13.21 0.01 -7.76
C ALA A 334 14.43 -0.91 -7.94
N HIS A 335 15.54 -0.60 -7.26
CA HIS A 335 16.77 -1.39 -7.20
C HIS A 335 16.88 -2.26 -5.94
N ASP A 336 15.77 -2.50 -5.23
CA ASP A 336 15.70 -3.31 -3.99
C ASP A 336 16.62 -2.79 -2.87
N GLY A 337 16.90 -1.48 -2.88
CA GLY A 337 17.77 -0.80 -1.93
C GLY A 337 17.04 -0.13 -0.77
N THR A 338 17.83 0.51 0.09
CA THR A 338 17.34 1.34 1.20
C THR A 338 17.97 2.72 1.17
N LEU A 339 17.18 3.73 1.56
CA LEU A 339 17.61 5.13 1.62
C LEU A 339 17.46 5.65 3.06
N ASP A 340 18.57 6.09 3.64
CA ASP A 340 18.58 6.72 4.97
C ASP A 340 18.93 8.18 4.86
N LEU A 341 18.22 9.03 5.60
CA LEU A 341 18.45 10.45 5.70
C LEU A 341 18.73 10.79 7.17
N VAL A 342 19.88 11.39 7.44
CA VAL A 342 20.29 11.76 8.80
C VAL A 342 20.65 13.24 8.85
N PRO A 343 19.97 14.06 9.66
CA PRO A 343 20.33 15.46 9.83
C PRO A 343 21.65 15.55 10.59
N ARG A 344 22.56 16.40 10.12
CA ARG A 344 23.87 16.58 10.76
C ARG A 344 23.75 17.55 11.95
N PRO A 345 24.41 17.26 13.09
CA PRO A 345 24.41 18.14 14.25
C PRO A 345 24.94 19.54 13.96
N ALA A 346 25.96 19.65 13.06
CA ALA A 346 26.55 20.91 12.62
C ALA A 346 25.67 21.64 11.58
N GLY A 347 24.59 21.02 11.11
CA GLY A 347 23.73 21.47 10.02
C GLY A 347 24.06 20.76 8.70
N GLY A 348 23.04 20.66 7.84
CA GLY A 348 23.09 19.89 6.60
C GLY A 348 22.46 18.49 6.74
N LEU A 349 22.65 17.68 5.73
CA LEU A 349 22.05 16.36 5.60
C LEU A 349 23.11 15.35 5.16
N LEU A 350 23.07 14.16 5.74
CA LEU A 350 23.76 12.98 5.24
C LEU A 350 22.70 12.05 4.63
N VAL A 351 22.86 11.77 3.35
CA VAL A 351 22.00 10.81 2.63
C VAL A 351 22.81 9.56 2.31
N THR A 352 22.31 8.41 2.69
CA THR A 352 22.95 7.11 2.44
C THR A 352 22.01 6.23 1.64
N ALA A 353 22.40 5.90 0.40
CA ALA A 353 21.75 4.90 -0.42
C ALA A 353 22.53 3.58 -0.34
N ARG A 354 21.84 2.49 -0.02
CA ARG A 354 22.37 1.12 0.00
C ARG A 354 21.67 0.31 -1.07
N LEU A 355 22.44 -0.28 -1.96
CA LEU A 355 21.93 -1.12 -3.04
C LEU A 355 22.57 -2.52 -2.92
N PRO A 356 21.87 -3.58 -3.39
CA PRO A 356 22.47 -4.92 -3.46
C PRO A 356 23.73 -4.89 -4.32
N GLY A 357 24.84 -5.34 -3.74
CA GLY A 357 26.13 -5.42 -4.44
C GLY A 357 26.16 -6.59 -5.43
N THR A 358 26.98 -6.45 -6.45
CA THR A 358 27.36 -7.54 -7.33
C THR A 358 28.83 -7.88 -7.11
N PRO A 359 29.19 -9.18 -7.11
CA PRO A 359 30.58 -9.59 -6.91
C PRO A 359 31.52 -9.06 -8.01
#